data_8a27df1c9d7515fc0e5d365689810e28
#
_entry.id   8a27df1c9d7515fc0e5d365689810e28
#
_cell.length_a   1.000
_cell.length_b   1.000
_cell.length_c   1.000
_cell.angle_alpha   90.00
_cell.angle_beta   90.00
_cell.angle_gamma   90.00
#
_symmetry.space_group_name_H-M   'P 1'
#
loop_
_entity.id
_entity.type
_entity.pdbx_description
1 polymer ?
#
loop_
_entity_poly.entity_id
_entity_poly.type
_entity_poly.pdbx_seq_one_letter_code
_entity_poly.pdbx_strand_id
1 'polypeptide(L)'
;MRRFPLSLCVALLGATAPLAAQAPTPLHRVIDDATRRVEAKVVAWRRDIHQHPELSGDEVRTAKLVADHLRALGLEVQTGVGGHGVIGVLKGGKPGPVVALRADMDALPVTEMTELPFKSTVRATYRGQDVGVMHACGHDTHVAMLMGAAEVLTGMKAQLPGTVKFIFQPAEEGTPRGGALPMIEAGALENPKVDAIFGLHVGPGPLGALTWRTGPTQASADNLEIVVRGRQTHGAIPWGGVDPIVVSSQVVLGLQTVVSRQTDIAFSPTIVTIGAINGGVRGNIIPDSVVMVGTIRTFDEATRAAIHQRIRRTAEKIAEASGATAVVKIDIGYPVTNNDIALTKRYVPTLERVAGREKVSEQPLILASEDFSYFQKKVPGMFFSLGVTSPDQDFRTVPGNHSPLFLVDERAL
;
A
#
# COMPACT_ATOMS: atom_id res chain seq x y z
N MET A 1 29.31 32.47 -56.56
CA MET A 1 30.15 31.78 -55.56
C MET A 1 30.02 32.53 -54.22
N ARG A 2 29.19 32.00 -53.33
CA ARG A 2 29.05 32.50 -51.94
C ARG A 2 29.53 31.39 -51.02
N ARG A 3 30.56 31.68 -50.24
CA ARG A 3 31.15 30.79 -49.23
C ARG A 3 30.32 30.88 -47.93
N PHE A 4 29.80 29.77 -47.43
CA PHE A 4 29.24 29.65 -46.10
C PHE A 4 30.34 29.27 -45.10
N PRO A 5 30.36 29.88 -43.90
CA PRO A 5 31.30 29.49 -42.88
C PRO A 5 30.79 28.23 -42.13
N LEU A 6 31.69 27.31 -41.91
CA LEU A 6 31.50 26.08 -41.14
C LEU A 6 31.55 26.44 -39.65
N SER A 7 30.41 26.43 -38.97
CA SER A 7 30.36 26.62 -37.49
C SER A 7 30.68 25.30 -36.82
N LEU A 8 31.76 25.27 -36.07
CA LEU A 8 32.23 24.14 -35.27
C LEU A 8 31.38 24.07 -33.98
N CYS A 9 30.42 23.15 -33.92
CA CYS A 9 29.72 22.85 -32.66
C CYS A 9 30.61 21.97 -31.79
N VAL A 10 31.19 22.57 -30.74
CA VAL A 10 31.85 21.83 -29.68
C VAL A 10 30.77 21.24 -28.77
N ALA A 11 30.53 19.94 -28.85
CA ALA A 11 29.68 19.22 -27.94
C ALA A 11 30.43 19.04 -26.60
N LEU A 12 30.03 19.79 -25.56
CA LEU A 12 30.43 19.50 -24.18
C LEU A 12 29.75 18.20 -23.73
N LEU A 13 30.47 17.10 -23.80
CA LEU A 13 30.12 15.87 -23.12
C LEU A 13 30.31 16.10 -21.60
N GLY A 14 29.24 16.49 -20.93
CA GLY A 14 29.20 16.51 -19.47
C GLY A 14 29.33 15.07 -18.95
N ALA A 15 30.50 14.70 -18.48
CA ALA A 15 30.72 13.46 -17.76
C ALA A 15 29.94 13.52 -16.44
N THR A 16 28.80 12.84 -16.36
CA THR A 16 28.14 12.56 -15.09
C THR A 16 29.02 11.56 -14.35
N ALA A 17 29.83 12.08 -13.42
CA ALA A 17 30.54 11.21 -12.50
C ALA A 17 29.52 10.35 -11.73
N PRO A 18 29.72 9.04 -11.60
CA PRO A 18 28.86 8.21 -10.76
C PRO A 18 28.94 8.75 -9.33
N LEU A 19 27.78 8.99 -8.68
CA LEU A 19 27.76 9.27 -7.25
C LEU A 19 28.40 8.08 -6.54
N ALA A 20 29.62 8.27 -6.07
CA ALA A 20 30.30 7.25 -5.27
C ALA A 20 29.50 7.05 -3.98
N ALA A 21 29.26 5.79 -3.59
CA ALA A 21 28.66 5.46 -2.32
C ALA A 21 29.46 6.17 -1.22
N GLN A 22 28.80 7.00 -0.42
CA GLN A 22 29.46 7.75 0.64
C GLN A 22 30.05 6.77 1.66
N ALA A 23 31.34 6.93 1.97
CA ALA A 23 31.98 6.13 3.00
C ALA A 23 31.21 6.23 4.34
N PRO A 24 31.09 5.13 5.10
CA PRO A 24 30.37 5.12 6.38
C PRO A 24 30.92 6.21 7.32
N THR A 25 30.06 7.11 7.76
CA THR A 25 30.40 8.10 8.78
C THR A 25 30.52 7.43 10.15
N PRO A 26 31.17 8.05 11.15
CA PRO A 26 31.17 7.52 12.52
C PRO A 26 29.75 7.25 13.05
N LEU A 27 28.76 8.09 12.66
CA LEU A 27 27.36 7.92 13.05
C LEU A 27 26.76 6.66 12.46
N HIS A 28 27.06 6.31 11.22
CA HIS A 28 26.57 5.07 10.58
C HIS A 28 27.04 3.83 11.35
N ARG A 29 28.32 3.79 11.78
CA ARG A 29 28.83 2.66 12.60
C ARG A 29 28.10 2.54 13.92
N VAL A 30 27.80 3.67 14.58
CA VAL A 30 27.03 3.66 15.84
C VAL A 30 25.63 3.09 15.63
N ILE A 31 24.97 3.45 14.52
CA ILE A 31 23.66 2.88 14.14
C ILE A 31 23.78 1.38 13.90
N ASP A 32 24.73 0.96 13.05
CA ASP A 32 24.92 -0.45 12.69
C ASP A 32 25.20 -1.32 13.93
N ASP A 33 26.03 -0.82 14.88
CA ASP A 33 26.32 -1.51 16.15
C ASP A 33 25.10 -1.55 17.08
N ALA A 34 24.30 -0.48 17.12
CA ALA A 34 23.07 -0.43 17.93
C ALA A 34 22.00 -1.37 17.37
N THR A 35 21.86 -1.42 16.04
CA THR A 35 20.91 -2.32 15.34
C THR A 35 21.21 -3.78 15.66
N ARG A 36 22.47 -4.21 15.57
CA ARG A 36 22.88 -5.57 15.96
C ARG A 36 22.52 -5.94 17.39
N ARG A 37 22.52 -4.97 18.32
CA ARG A 37 22.15 -5.23 19.73
C ARG A 37 20.66 -5.41 19.95
N VAL A 38 19.80 -4.85 19.09
CA VAL A 38 18.34 -4.96 19.23
C VAL A 38 17.74 -6.08 18.37
N GLU A 39 18.49 -6.66 17.44
CA GLU A 39 18.02 -7.70 16.49
C GLU A 39 17.24 -8.82 17.18
N ALA A 40 17.79 -9.41 18.24
CA ALA A 40 17.10 -10.48 18.97
C ALA A 40 15.77 -10.03 19.59
N LYS A 41 15.66 -8.76 19.99
CA LYS A 41 14.39 -8.19 20.49
C LYS A 41 13.38 -7.99 19.36
N VAL A 42 13.83 -7.50 18.20
CA VAL A 42 12.98 -7.32 17.03
C VAL A 42 12.36 -8.65 16.61
N VAL A 43 13.15 -9.71 16.53
CA VAL A 43 12.65 -11.06 16.25
C VAL A 43 11.67 -11.52 17.33
N ALA A 44 11.94 -11.28 18.62
CA ALA A 44 11.03 -11.67 19.70
C ALA A 44 9.70 -10.92 19.64
N TRP A 45 9.71 -9.59 19.39
CA TRP A 45 8.49 -8.80 19.22
C TRP A 45 7.69 -9.25 18.00
N ARG A 46 8.36 -9.47 16.86
CA ARG A 46 7.71 -9.98 15.66
C ARG A 46 6.96 -11.29 15.93
N ARG A 47 7.62 -12.26 16.60
CA ARG A 47 7.02 -13.55 16.91
C ARG A 47 5.84 -13.43 17.88
N ASP A 48 5.94 -12.58 18.89
CA ASP A 48 4.86 -12.31 19.84
C ASP A 48 3.65 -11.66 19.15
N ILE A 49 3.86 -10.67 18.27
CA ILE A 49 2.78 -10.02 17.51
C ILE A 49 2.16 -11.02 16.53
N HIS A 50 2.98 -11.81 15.82
CA HIS A 50 2.52 -12.83 14.88
C HIS A 50 1.62 -13.87 15.53
N GLN A 51 1.96 -14.28 16.74
CA GLN A 51 1.20 -15.29 17.50
C GLN A 51 -0.14 -14.75 18.04
N HIS A 52 -0.27 -13.43 18.16
CA HIS A 52 -1.43 -12.74 18.72
C HIS A 52 -1.97 -11.67 17.77
N PRO A 53 -2.33 -12.03 16.52
CA PRO A 53 -2.76 -11.07 15.52
C PRO A 53 -4.16 -10.54 15.84
N GLU A 54 -4.40 -9.28 15.47
CA GLU A 54 -5.69 -8.61 15.63
C GLU A 54 -6.16 -8.07 14.28
N LEU A 55 -7.46 -8.20 13.99
CA LEU A 55 -8.05 -7.71 12.74
C LEU A 55 -7.99 -6.18 12.64
N SER A 56 -8.10 -5.68 11.41
CA SER A 56 -8.19 -4.25 11.10
C SER A 56 -9.26 -3.55 11.95
N GLY A 57 -8.83 -2.57 12.75
CA GLY A 57 -9.68 -1.81 13.65
C GLY A 57 -9.84 -2.39 15.06
N ASP A 58 -9.25 -3.55 15.34
CA ASP A 58 -9.32 -4.24 16.64
C ASP A 58 -7.91 -4.40 17.29
N GLU A 59 -6.90 -3.63 16.89
CA GLU A 59 -5.47 -3.77 17.26
C GLU A 59 -5.19 -3.25 18.70
N VAL A 60 -6.01 -3.64 19.68
CA VAL A 60 -5.94 -3.16 21.07
C VAL A 60 -4.67 -3.60 21.78
N ARG A 61 -4.33 -4.91 21.66
CA ARG A 61 -3.15 -5.49 22.29
C ARG A 61 -1.86 -4.97 21.66
N THR A 62 -1.81 -4.96 20.33
CA THR A 62 -0.65 -4.49 19.57
C THR A 62 -0.39 -3.02 19.83
N ALA A 63 -1.41 -2.17 19.79
CA ALA A 63 -1.31 -0.76 20.13
C ALA A 63 -0.81 -0.54 21.57
N LYS A 64 -1.29 -1.34 22.54
CA LYS A 64 -0.82 -1.28 23.91
C LYS A 64 0.65 -1.68 24.05
N LEU A 65 1.07 -2.78 23.41
CA LEU A 65 2.46 -3.24 23.38
C LEU A 65 3.40 -2.14 22.88
N VAL A 66 3.05 -1.55 21.75
CA VAL A 66 3.81 -0.43 21.14
C VAL A 66 3.86 0.78 22.07
N ALA A 67 2.71 1.21 22.60
CA ALA A 67 2.65 2.38 23.47
C ALA A 67 3.47 2.20 24.74
N ASP A 68 3.44 1.02 25.37
CA ASP A 68 4.21 0.71 26.56
C ASP A 68 5.72 0.68 26.26
N HIS A 69 6.12 0.11 25.12
CA HIS A 69 7.52 0.13 24.66
C HIS A 69 8.04 1.56 24.47
N LEU A 70 7.28 2.40 23.73
CA LEU A 70 7.68 3.79 23.48
C LEU A 70 7.76 4.62 24.77
N ARG A 71 6.83 4.41 25.74
CA ARG A 71 6.88 5.06 27.05
C ARG A 71 8.10 4.62 27.86
N ALA A 72 8.43 3.32 27.82
CA ALA A 72 9.61 2.80 28.51
C ALA A 72 10.93 3.40 27.96
N LEU A 73 10.95 3.79 26.66
CA LEU A 73 12.04 4.53 26.05
C LEU A 73 12.04 6.03 26.39
N GLY A 74 11.03 6.53 27.11
CA GLY A 74 10.90 7.95 27.49
C GLY A 74 10.45 8.87 26.38
N LEU A 75 9.73 8.36 25.36
CA LEU A 75 9.10 9.16 24.32
C LEU A 75 7.82 9.82 24.79
N GLU A 76 7.44 10.95 24.18
CA GLU A 76 6.08 11.49 24.27
C GLU A 76 5.15 10.60 23.44
N VAL A 77 4.15 9.97 24.08
CA VAL A 77 3.28 8.97 23.42
C VAL A 77 1.84 9.40 23.40
N GLN A 78 1.23 9.38 22.22
CA GLN A 78 -0.21 9.55 22.01
C GLN A 78 -0.81 8.20 21.58
N THR A 79 -1.96 7.86 22.11
CA THR A 79 -2.73 6.64 21.78
C THR A 79 -4.13 6.99 21.34
N GLY A 80 -4.82 6.11 20.65
CA GLY A 80 -6.17 6.35 20.18
C GLY A 80 -6.24 7.32 18.99
N VAL A 81 -5.16 7.47 18.24
CA VAL A 81 -5.08 8.39 17.10
C VAL A 81 -5.70 7.74 15.88
N GLY A 82 -6.89 8.21 15.48
CA GLY A 82 -7.59 7.64 14.33
C GLY A 82 -8.05 6.19 14.53
N GLY A 83 -8.39 5.81 15.75
CA GLY A 83 -8.70 4.44 16.16
C GLY A 83 -7.69 3.93 17.17
N HIS A 84 -7.05 2.79 16.92
CA HIS A 84 -5.99 2.22 17.76
C HIS A 84 -4.58 2.75 17.45
N GLY A 85 -4.47 3.80 16.62
CA GLY A 85 -3.17 4.36 16.25
C GLY A 85 -2.35 4.88 17.43
N VAL A 86 -1.02 4.67 17.34
CA VAL A 86 -0.05 5.10 18.37
C VAL A 86 1.00 5.98 17.71
N ILE A 87 1.31 7.10 18.35
CA ILE A 87 2.37 8.01 17.90
C ILE A 87 3.37 8.19 19.04
N GLY A 88 4.65 7.98 18.74
CA GLY A 88 5.77 8.34 19.60
C GLY A 88 6.57 9.51 19.02
N VAL A 89 6.96 10.46 19.87
CA VAL A 89 7.78 11.61 19.44
C VAL A 89 9.12 11.59 20.15
N LEU A 90 10.18 11.49 19.39
CA LEU A 90 11.57 11.57 19.85
C LEU A 90 12.18 12.91 19.39
N LYS A 91 12.33 13.85 20.30
CA LYS A 91 13.04 15.11 20.04
C LYS A 91 14.54 14.87 20.14
N GLY A 92 15.26 15.05 19.05
CA GLY A 92 16.72 14.93 19.01
C GLY A 92 17.44 16.06 19.75
N GLY A 93 18.73 15.84 19.99
CA GLY A 93 19.59 16.82 20.70
C GLY A 93 20.09 17.98 19.84
N LYS A 94 19.80 18.00 18.55
CA LYS A 94 20.26 19.03 17.60
C LYS A 94 19.08 19.54 16.75
N PRO A 95 19.09 20.79 16.30
CA PRO A 95 18.11 21.30 15.37
C PRO A 95 18.08 20.48 14.06
N GLY A 96 16.89 20.33 13.48
CA GLY A 96 16.71 19.61 12.21
C GLY A 96 15.23 19.44 11.85
N PRO A 97 14.94 18.71 10.78
CA PRO A 97 13.59 18.46 10.30
C PRO A 97 12.82 17.51 11.23
N VAL A 98 11.52 17.46 11.02
CA VAL A 98 10.63 16.44 11.61
C VAL A 98 10.39 15.35 10.59
N VAL A 99 10.89 14.14 10.86
CA VAL A 99 10.73 12.99 9.99
C VAL A 99 9.80 11.97 10.64
N ALA A 100 8.82 11.50 9.90
CA ALA A 100 7.94 10.41 10.34
C ALA A 100 8.38 9.07 9.75
N LEU A 101 8.29 8.03 10.57
CA LEU A 101 8.45 6.62 10.18
C LEU A 101 7.13 5.91 10.48
N ARG A 102 6.58 5.17 9.50
CA ARG A 102 5.29 4.49 9.64
C ARG A 102 5.42 2.98 9.56
N ALA A 103 4.71 2.29 10.43
CA ALA A 103 4.37 0.88 10.34
C ALA A 103 2.87 0.68 10.55
N ASP A 104 2.26 -0.18 9.76
CA ASP A 104 0.91 -0.71 9.96
C ASP A 104 0.90 -1.84 10.98
N MET A 105 -0.26 -2.10 11.62
CA MET A 105 -0.35 -3.02 12.77
C MET A 105 -1.34 -4.17 12.58
N ASP A 106 -2.24 -4.06 11.64
CA ASP A 106 -3.39 -4.96 11.52
C ASP A 106 -3.06 -6.30 10.84
N ALA A 107 -3.90 -7.30 11.13
CA ALA A 107 -3.86 -8.64 10.54
C ALA A 107 -5.13 -8.91 9.72
N LEU A 108 -5.10 -10.02 9.00
CA LEU A 108 -6.11 -10.43 8.04
C LEU A 108 -6.96 -11.60 8.53
N PRO A 109 -8.22 -11.72 8.03
CA PRO A 109 -9.10 -12.87 8.32
C PRO A 109 -8.66 -14.11 7.53
N VAL A 110 -7.46 -14.61 7.81
CA VAL A 110 -6.80 -15.74 7.16
C VAL A 110 -6.47 -16.80 8.21
N THR A 111 -6.83 -18.05 7.97
CA THR A 111 -6.41 -19.17 8.82
C THR A 111 -4.98 -19.57 8.44
N GLU A 112 -4.05 -19.42 9.36
CA GLU A 112 -2.64 -19.73 9.10
C GLU A 112 -2.41 -21.23 8.90
N MET A 113 -1.66 -21.56 7.84
CA MET A 113 -1.32 -22.94 7.47
C MET A 113 0.20 -23.20 7.47
N THR A 114 0.99 -22.30 8.06
CA THR A 114 2.44 -22.48 8.20
C THR A 114 2.78 -23.49 9.29
N GLU A 115 4.04 -23.94 9.30
CA GLU A 115 4.57 -24.82 10.36
C GLU A 115 5.45 -24.05 11.38
N LEU A 116 5.26 -22.73 11.50
CA LEU A 116 6.00 -21.92 12.45
C LEU A 116 5.66 -22.32 13.90
N PRO A 117 6.66 -22.40 14.81
CA PRO A 117 6.41 -22.72 16.22
C PRO A 117 5.61 -21.65 16.97
N PHE A 118 5.51 -20.45 16.39
CA PHE A 118 4.74 -19.31 16.87
C PHE A 118 3.60 -18.92 15.92
N LYS A 119 3.12 -19.88 15.09
CA LYS A 119 1.98 -19.62 14.21
C LYS A 119 0.74 -19.20 14.99
N SER A 120 -0.09 -18.39 14.35
CA SER A 120 -1.35 -17.96 14.93
C SER A 120 -2.37 -19.10 15.03
N THR A 121 -3.03 -19.20 16.16
CA THR A 121 -4.24 -20.01 16.36
C THR A 121 -5.45 -19.14 16.72
N VAL A 122 -5.31 -17.83 16.59
CA VAL A 122 -6.34 -16.84 16.93
C VAL A 122 -7.51 -16.99 15.96
N ARG A 123 -8.71 -16.88 16.51
CA ARG A 123 -9.96 -16.83 15.74
C ARG A 123 -10.77 -15.61 16.16
N ALA A 124 -11.49 -15.03 15.20
CA ALA A 124 -12.35 -13.88 15.42
C ALA A 124 -13.61 -13.96 14.56
N THR A 125 -14.61 -13.16 14.88
CA THR A 125 -15.78 -12.99 14.03
C THR A 125 -15.54 -11.87 13.01
N TYR A 126 -15.52 -12.23 11.73
CA TYR A 126 -15.40 -11.28 10.65
C TYR A 126 -16.62 -11.37 9.72
N ARG A 127 -17.38 -10.27 9.57
CA ARG A 127 -18.62 -10.23 8.76
C ARG A 127 -19.62 -11.37 9.10
N GLY A 128 -19.73 -11.68 10.40
CA GLY A 128 -20.63 -12.72 10.90
C GLY A 128 -20.13 -14.15 10.72
N GLN A 129 -18.91 -14.35 10.27
CA GLN A 129 -18.27 -15.67 10.12
C GLN A 129 -17.13 -15.82 11.13
N ASP A 130 -16.97 -17.05 11.67
CA ASP A 130 -15.81 -17.42 12.49
C ASP A 130 -14.63 -17.73 11.56
N VAL A 131 -13.55 -16.93 11.66
CA VAL A 131 -12.37 -17.00 10.79
C VAL A 131 -11.09 -17.11 11.62
N GLY A 132 -10.05 -17.73 11.07
CA GLY A 132 -8.71 -17.59 11.60
C GLY A 132 -8.17 -16.17 11.36
N VAL A 133 -7.22 -15.74 12.18
CA VAL A 133 -6.55 -14.44 12.03
C VAL A 133 -5.05 -14.65 11.87
N MET A 134 -4.42 -14.02 10.90
CA MET A 134 -2.98 -14.14 10.60
C MET A 134 -2.40 -12.83 10.12
N HIS A 135 -1.17 -12.51 10.53
CA HIS A 135 -0.36 -11.49 9.86
C HIS A 135 0.12 -11.96 8.47
N ALA A 136 -0.84 -12.24 7.59
CA ALA A 136 -0.56 -12.73 6.24
C ALA A 136 -0.01 -11.65 5.29
N CYS A 137 0.03 -10.39 5.73
CA CYS A 137 0.67 -9.28 5.00
C CYS A 137 2.06 -8.89 5.57
N GLY A 138 2.42 -9.39 6.75
CA GLY A 138 3.72 -9.14 7.36
C GLY A 138 3.81 -7.87 8.21
N HIS A 139 2.68 -7.29 8.63
CA HIS A 139 2.65 -6.07 9.44
C HIS A 139 3.27 -6.27 10.84
N ASP A 140 3.23 -7.49 11.40
CA ASP A 140 4.01 -7.90 12.58
C ASP A 140 5.50 -7.55 12.45
N THR A 141 6.04 -7.73 11.27
CA THR A 141 7.43 -7.40 10.90
C THR A 141 7.67 -5.89 10.88
N HIS A 142 6.73 -5.13 10.29
CA HIS A 142 6.81 -3.67 10.22
C HIS A 142 6.80 -3.05 11.61
N VAL A 143 5.87 -3.49 12.47
CA VAL A 143 5.77 -3.04 13.87
C VAL A 143 7.06 -3.33 14.62
N ALA A 144 7.57 -4.57 14.54
CA ALA A 144 8.77 -4.97 15.27
C ALA A 144 10.00 -4.18 14.82
N MET A 145 10.18 -3.98 13.52
CA MET A 145 11.28 -3.15 12.97
C MET A 145 11.17 -1.70 13.43
N LEU A 146 9.97 -1.11 13.44
CA LEU A 146 9.79 0.27 13.89
C LEU A 146 10.01 0.43 15.40
N MET A 147 9.63 -0.56 16.22
CA MET A 147 9.97 -0.62 17.64
C MET A 147 11.49 -0.67 17.86
N GLY A 148 12.19 -1.48 17.06
CA GLY A 148 13.67 -1.55 17.07
C GLY A 148 14.30 -0.22 16.67
N ALA A 149 13.80 0.41 15.62
CA ALA A 149 14.27 1.73 15.20
C ALA A 149 14.08 2.79 16.29
N ALA A 150 12.95 2.75 17.02
CA ALA A 150 12.71 3.64 18.16
C ALA A 150 13.75 3.45 19.28
N GLU A 151 14.10 2.21 19.62
CA GLU A 151 15.12 1.90 20.64
C GLU A 151 16.50 2.40 20.20
N VAL A 152 16.91 2.10 18.97
CA VAL A 152 18.21 2.54 18.40
C VAL A 152 18.31 4.07 18.41
N LEU A 153 17.32 4.77 17.87
CA LEU A 153 17.36 6.23 17.74
C LEU A 153 17.28 6.93 19.08
N THR A 154 16.56 6.37 20.04
CA THR A 154 16.52 6.90 21.43
C THR A 154 17.88 6.79 22.10
N GLY A 155 18.60 5.68 21.90
CA GLY A 155 19.95 5.48 22.43
C GLY A 155 20.99 6.49 21.90
N MET A 156 20.71 7.14 20.77
CA MET A 156 21.57 8.15 20.16
C MET A 156 20.96 9.56 20.12
N LYS A 157 19.90 9.81 20.91
CA LYS A 157 19.12 11.05 20.94
C LYS A 157 19.99 12.33 20.94
N ALA A 158 21.07 12.37 21.73
CA ALA A 158 21.94 13.56 21.82
C ALA A 158 22.65 13.91 20.48
N GLN A 159 22.83 12.93 19.60
CA GLN A 159 23.48 13.08 18.30
C GLN A 159 22.49 13.31 17.16
N LEU A 160 21.20 13.00 17.39
CA LEU A 160 20.14 13.02 16.40
C LEU A 160 19.75 14.47 16.06
N PRO A 161 19.82 14.89 14.77
CA PRO A 161 19.27 16.16 14.33
C PRO A 161 17.77 16.05 14.13
N GLY A 162 17.04 17.09 14.54
CA GLY A 162 15.58 17.19 14.33
C GLY A 162 14.76 16.32 15.27
N THR A 163 13.59 15.91 14.81
CA THR A 163 12.62 15.11 15.56
C THR A 163 12.21 13.90 14.74
N VAL A 164 12.08 12.74 15.37
CA VAL A 164 11.49 11.56 14.73
C VAL A 164 10.12 11.30 15.33
N LYS A 165 9.13 11.15 14.47
CA LYS A 165 7.76 10.77 14.81
C LYS A 165 7.55 9.33 14.36
N PHE A 166 7.33 8.42 15.30
CA PHE A 166 7.02 7.01 15.04
C PHE A 166 5.50 6.87 14.96
N ILE A 167 4.98 6.46 13.81
CA ILE A 167 3.54 6.31 13.55
C ILE A 167 3.25 4.82 13.39
N PHE A 168 2.55 4.25 14.37
CA PHE A 168 2.03 2.89 14.31
C PHE A 168 0.55 2.97 13.95
N GLN A 169 0.25 2.56 12.73
CA GLN A 169 -1.03 2.78 12.09
C GLN A 169 -1.92 1.54 12.18
N PRO A 170 -3.20 1.66 12.60
CA PRO A 170 -4.16 0.57 12.55
C PRO A 170 -4.78 0.46 11.16
N ALA A 171 -5.49 -0.63 10.89
CA ALA A 171 -6.50 -0.80 9.84
C ALA A 171 -6.03 -0.43 8.42
N GLU A 172 -4.80 -0.78 8.02
CA GLU A 172 -4.36 -0.58 6.64
C GLU A 172 -5.25 -1.38 5.67
N GLU A 173 -5.59 -2.62 6.03
CA GLU A 173 -6.44 -3.52 5.26
C GLU A 173 -7.95 -3.18 5.38
N GLY A 174 -8.30 -2.18 6.16
CA GLY A 174 -9.67 -1.72 6.46
C GLY A 174 -10.29 -0.87 5.35
N THR A 175 -10.31 -1.37 4.10
CA THR A 175 -10.90 -0.66 2.95
C THR A 175 -12.40 -0.35 3.16
N PRO A 176 -12.94 0.74 2.59
CA PRO A 176 -12.28 1.65 1.63
C PRO A 176 -11.48 2.81 2.24
N ARG A 177 -11.52 3.01 3.56
CA ARG A 177 -10.96 4.21 4.22
C ARG A 177 -9.55 4.01 4.74
N GLY A 178 -9.20 2.78 5.17
CA GLY A 178 -7.95 2.49 5.86
C GLY A 178 -7.82 3.21 7.20
N GLY A 179 -6.64 3.12 7.80
CA GLY A 179 -6.29 3.78 9.06
C GLY A 179 -5.50 5.07 8.87
N ALA A 180 -4.79 5.24 7.75
CA ALA A 180 -3.98 6.43 7.51
C ALA A 180 -4.82 7.71 7.48
N LEU A 181 -5.95 7.72 6.75
CA LEU A 181 -6.81 8.90 6.67
C LEU A 181 -7.39 9.32 8.03
N PRO A 182 -7.97 8.44 8.85
CA PRO A 182 -8.39 8.75 10.21
C PRO A 182 -7.26 9.29 11.10
N MET A 183 -6.04 8.75 11.01
CA MET A 183 -4.89 9.26 11.74
C MET A 183 -4.50 10.67 11.32
N ILE A 184 -4.53 10.98 10.02
CA ILE A 184 -4.27 12.33 9.51
C ILE A 184 -5.35 13.31 10.00
N GLU A 185 -6.62 12.93 9.95
CA GLU A 185 -7.74 13.72 10.47
C GLU A 185 -7.60 13.99 11.96
N ALA A 186 -7.04 13.06 12.73
CA ALA A 186 -6.71 13.19 14.14
C ALA A 186 -5.38 13.95 14.41
N GLY A 187 -4.73 14.50 13.39
CA GLY A 187 -3.53 15.32 13.53
C GLY A 187 -2.20 14.57 13.57
N ALA A 188 -2.13 13.35 13.05
CA ALA A 188 -0.89 12.55 13.09
C ALA A 188 0.32 13.23 12.44
N LEU A 189 0.11 14.12 11.48
CA LEU A 189 1.18 14.88 10.81
C LEU A 189 1.47 16.25 11.46
N GLU A 190 0.72 16.62 12.50
CA GLU A 190 0.85 17.91 13.18
C GLU A 190 1.48 17.73 14.59
N ASN A 191 1.93 18.81 15.20
CA ASN A 191 2.42 18.89 16.57
C ASN A 191 3.47 17.82 17.00
N PRO A 192 4.70 17.83 16.45
CA PRO A 192 5.23 18.78 15.48
C PRO A 192 4.83 18.42 14.04
N LYS A 193 4.76 19.44 13.17
CA LYS A 193 4.45 19.25 11.75
C LYS A 193 5.54 18.43 11.07
N VAL A 194 5.15 17.40 10.34
CA VAL A 194 6.04 16.48 9.62
C VAL A 194 6.53 17.12 8.33
N ASP A 195 7.85 17.07 8.07
CA ASP A 195 8.48 17.53 6.84
C ASP A 195 8.61 16.44 5.78
N ALA A 196 8.80 15.19 6.20
CA ALA A 196 8.87 14.02 5.33
C ALA A 196 8.46 12.74 6.07
N ILE A 197 7.92 11.77 5.34
CA ILE A 197 7.50 10.47 5.88
C ILE A 197 8.08 9.31 5.09
N PHE A 198 8.43 8.24 5.81
CA PHE A 198 8.92 6.99 5.24
C PHE A 198 8.08 5.81 5.73
N GLY A 199 7.82 4.87 4.83
CA GLY A 199 7.23 3.58 5.10
C GLY A 199 7.90 2.50 4.28
N LEU A 200 7.80 1.26 4.73
CA LEU A 200 8.25 0.10 3.97
C LEU A 200 7.19 -1.00 4.02
N HIS A 201 7.28 -1.91 3.07
CA HIS A 201 6.47 -3.12 3.07
C HIS A 201 7.34 -4.33 2.77
N VAL A 202 7.12 -5.42 3.51
CA VAL A 202 7.77 -6.71 3.25
C VAL A 202 6.99 -7.53 2.23
N GLY A 203 7.69 -8.29 1.41
CA GLY A 203 7.05 -9.19 0.45
C GLY A 203 8.02 -10.18 -0.16
N PRO A 204 7.54 -11.10 -1.02
CA PRO A 204 8.42 -11.99 -1.75
C PRO A 204 9.47 -11.21 -2.53
N GLY A 205 10.72 -11.57 -2.32
CA GLY A 205 11.89 -10.95 -2.93
C GLY A 205 13.16 -11.54 -2.37
N PRO A 206 14.31 -11.37 -3.02
CA PRO A 206 15.58 -11.84 -2.48
C PRO A 206 15.83 -11.28 -1.08
N LEU A 207 16.32 -12.13 -0.17
CA LEU A 207 16.51 -11.78 1.23
C LEU A 207 17.34 -10.51 1.42
N GLY A 208 16.74 -9.51 2.10
CA GLY A 208 17.37 -8.21 2.37
C GLY A 208 17.51 -7.30 1.14
N ALA A 209 16.90 -7.66 0.01
CA ALA A 209 16.84 -6.77 -1.15
C ALA A 209 15.86 -5.62 -0.89
N LEU A 210 16.25 -4.41 -1.26
CA LEU A 210 15.42 -3.21 -1.17
C LEU A 210 15.02 -2.76 -2.57
N THR A 211 13.72 -2.60 -2.80
CA THR A 211 13.22 -2.09 -4.07
C THR A 211 12.45 -0.80 -3.86
N TRP A 212 12.59 0.11 -4.82
CA TRP A 212 12.04 1.46 -4.76
C TRP A 212 11.61 1.94 -6.13
N ARG A 213 10.82 3.01 -6.18
CA ARG A 213 10.47 3.70 -7.43
C ARG A 213 10.21 5.17 -7.16
N THR A 214 10.58 6.06 -8.10
CA THR A 214 10.17 7.47 -8.07
C THR A 214 8.78 7.63 -8.69
N GLY A 215 8.00 8.59 -8.18
CA GLY A 215 6.66 8.83 -8.70
C GLY A 215 5.66 7.72 -8.33
N PRO A 216 4.69 7.41 -9.20
CA PRO A 216 3.69 6.37 -8.93
C PRO A 216 4.35 5.01 -8.68
N THR A 217 3.97 4.36 -7.60
CA THR A 217 4.56 3.09 -7.12
C THR A 217 3.52 2.00 -7.05
N GLN A 218 2.39 2.27 -6.36
CA GLN A 218 1.26 1.35 -6.28
C GLN A 218 -0.01 2.04 -6.77
N ALA A 219 -0.96 1.23 -7.29
CA ALA A 219 -2.17 1.72 -7.90
C ALA A 219 -3.14 2.34 -6.87
N SER A 220 -4.01 3.25 -7.35
CA SER A 220 -5.24 3.58 -6.64
C SER A 220 -6.17 2.36 -6.58
N ALA A 221 -7.10 2.35 -5.61
CA ALA A 221 -8.10 1.30 -5.49
C ALA A 221 -9.49 1.92 -5.33
N ASP A 222 -10.40 1.60 -6.26
CA ASP A 222 -11.81 1.98 -6.14
C ASP A 222 -12.70 0.75 -6.29
N ASN A 223 -13.81 0.75 -5.55
CA ASN A 223 -14.85 -0.25 -5.69
C ASN A 223 -15.93 0.26 -6.68
N LEU A 224 -16.36 -0.63 -7.57
CA LEU A 224 -17.34 -0.35 -8.60
C LEU A 224 -18.57 -1.20 -8.39
N GLU A 225 -19.74 -0.57 -8.34
CA GLU A 225 -21.05 -1.24 -8.41
C GLU A 225 -21.86 -0.64 -9.55
N ILE A 226 -22.46 -1.49 -10.38
CA ILE A 226 -23.36 -1.09 -11.45
C ILE A 226 -24.64 -1.88 -11.32
N VAL A 227 -25.76 -1.19 -11.17
CA VAL A 227 -27.10 -1.78 -11.17
C VAL A 227 -27.79 -1.46 -12.48
N VAL A 228 -28.00 -2.48 -13.31
CA VAL A 228 -28.80 -2.37 -14.54
C VAL A 228 -30.23 -2.74 -14.22
N ARG A 229 -31.15 -1.83 -14.46
CA ARG A 229 -32.62 -2.03 -14.28
C ARG A 229 -33.31 -2.15 -15.61
N GLY A 230 -34.02 -3.24 -15.79
CA GLY A 230 -34.88 -3.51 -16.93
C GLY A 230 -36.35 -3.61 -16.54
N ARG A 231 -37.07 -4.51 -17.20
CA ARG A 231 -38.45 -4.83 -16.87
C ARG A 231 -38.70 -6.33 -17.01
N GLN A 232 -39.07 -6.96 -15.90
CA GLN A 232 -39.34 -8.39 -15.84
C GLN A 232 -40.41 -8.85 -16.83
N THR A 233 -40.19 -10.04 -17.43
CA THR A 233 -41.14 -10.68 -18.32
C THR A 233 -40.88 -12.17 -18.43
N HIS A 234 -41.79 -12.89 -19.11
CA HIS A 234 -41.59 -14.30 -19.42
C HIS A 234 -40.44 -14.49 -20.41
N GLY A 235 -39.51 -15.44 -20.16
CA GLY A 235 -38.35 -15.68 -21.02
C GLY A 235 -38.65 -15.98 -22.49
N ALA A 236 -39.84 -16.51 -22.81
CA ALA A 236 -40.29 -16.74 -24.19
C ALA A 236 -41.00 -15.52 -24.82
N ILE A 237 -41.19 -14.41 -24.08
CA ILE A 237 -41.81 -13.19 -24.52
C ILE A 237 -40.93 -11.96 -24.21
N PRO A 238 -39.65 -11.94 -24.67
CA PRO A 238 -38.68 -10.92 -24.29
C PRO A 238 -39.10 -9.51 -24.70
N TRP A 239 -39.81 -9.34 -25.78
CA TRP A 239 -40.36 -8.06 -26.23
C TRP A 239 -41.42 -7.45 -25.28
N GLY A 240 -41.95 -8.25 -24.35
CA GLY A 240 -42.83 -7.78 -23.30
C GLY A 240 -42.14 -7.07 -22.14
N GLY A 241 -40.81 -7.14 -22.08
CA GLY A 241 -39.99 -6.56 -21.03
C GLY A 241 -38.80 -5.76 -21.55
N VAL A 242 -37.79 -5.63 -20.72
CA VAL A 242 -36.44 -5.14 -21.05
C VAL A 242 -35.44 -6.02 -20.30
N ASP A 243 -34.61 -6.75 -21.05
CA ASP A 243 -33.72 -7.76 -20.47
C ASP A 243 -32.43 -7.15 -19.88
N PRO A 244 -32.32 -7.02 -18.55
CA PRO A 244 -31.12 -6.44 -17.94
C PRO A 244 -29.91 -7.38 -18.00
N ILE A 245 -30.08 -8.69 -18.23
CA ILE A 245 -28.96 -9.65 -18.36
C ILE A 245 -28.22 -9.39 -19.67
N VAL A 246 -28.97 -9.25 -20.78
CA VAL A 246 -28.36 -8.94 -22.10
C VAL A 246 -27.70 -7.55 -22.05
N VAL A 247 -28.35 -6.55 -21.48
CA VAL A 247 -27.82 -5.20 -21.33
C VAL A 247 -26.54 -5.20 -20.47
N SER A 248 -26.53 -5.92 -19.35
CA SER A 248 -25.33 -6.03 -18.48
C SER A 248 -24.16 -6.67 -19.21
N SER A 249 -24.42 -7.69 -20.04
CA SER A 249 -23.38 -8.31 -20.87
C SER A 249 -22.76 -7.31 -21.85
N GLN A 250 -23.57 -6.46 -22.47
CA GLN A 250 -23.09 -5.37 -23.35
C GLN A 250 -22.30 -4.31 -22.57
N VAL A 251 -22.74 -3.97 -21.35
CA VAL A 251 -22.02 -3.04 -20.47
C VAL A 251 -20.64 -3.61 -20.14
N VAL A 252 -20.52 -4.88 -19.75
CA VAL A 252 -19.21 -5.52 -19.47
C VAL A 252 -18.27 -5.41 -20.67
N LEU A 253 -18.75 -5.74 -21.88
CA LEU A 253 -17.96 -5.61 -23.11
C LEU A 253 -17.58 -4.16 -23.42
N GLY A 254 -18.54 -3.24 -23.25
CA GLY A 254 -18.32 -1.80 -23.44
C GLY A 254 -17.28 -1.21 -22.50
N LEU A 255 -17.25 -1.64 -21.24
CA LEU A 255 -16.27 -1.21 -20.25
C LEU A 255 -14.84 -1.60 -20.62
N GLN A 256 -14.62 -2.72 -21.34
CA GLN A 256 -13.29 -3.09 -21.81
C GLN A 256 -12.73 -2.06 -22.79
N THR A 257 -13.60 -1.38 -23.55
CA THR A 257 -13.17 -0.32 -24.48
C THR A 257 -12.76 0.97 -23.77
N VAL A 258 -13.21 1.20 -22.55
CA VAL A 258 -12.77 2.35 -21.73
C VAL A 258 -11.26 2.29 -21.50
N VAL A 259 -10.73 1.11 -21.17
CA VAL A 259 -9.30 0.90 -20.98
C VAL A 259 -8.59 0.81 -22.34
N SER A 260 -9.04 -0.10 -23.21
CA SER A 260 -8.30 -0.44 -24.43
C SER A 260 -8.36 0.58 -25.56
N ARG A 261 -9.32 1.52 -25.56
CA ARG A 261 -9.56 2.49 -26.65
C ARG A 261 -9.63 3.96 -26.20
N GLN A 262 -9.80 4.22 -24.90
CA GLN A 262 -10.03 5.58 -24.41
C GLN A 262 -8.98 6.02 -23.38
N THR A 263 -8.03 5.15 -23.03
CA THR A 263 -7.01 5.42 -22.01
C THR A 263 -5.63 5.24 -22.61
N ASP A 264 -4.72 6.17 -22.34
CA ASP A 264 -3.29 6.01 -22.62
C ASP A 264 -2.68 5.09 -21.54
N ILE A 265 -2.70 3.78 -21.81
CA ILE A 265 -2.18 2.75 -20.91
C ILE A 265 -0.65 2.74 -20.82
N ALA A 266 0.05 3.39 -21.75
CA ALA A 266 1.49 3.54 -21.68
C ALA A 266 1.89 4.61 -20.65
N PHE A 267 1.08 5.67 -20.51
CA PHE A 267 1.28 6.70 -19.49
C PHE A 267 0.77 6.25 -18.13
N SER A 268 -0.46 5.73 -18.06
CA SER A 268 -1.09 5.27 -16.81
C SER A 268 -1.76 3.91 -17.04
N PRO A 269 -1.07 2.80 -16.75
CA PRO A 269 -1.68 1.47 -16.76
C PRO A 269 -2.96 1.48 -15.93
N THR A 270 -4.04 0.92 -16.48
CA THR A 270 -5.36 1.00 -15.90
C THR A 270 -6.04 -0.36 -15.95
N ILE A 271 -6.70 -0.74 -14.86
CA ILE A 271 -7.52 -1.96 -14.77
C ILE A 271 -8.95 -1.56 -14.43
N VAL A 272 -9.90 -2.12 -15.16
CA VAL A 272 -11.34 -2.10 -14.84
C VAL A 272 -11.83 -3.54 -14.92
N THR A 273 -12.23 -4.08 -13.78
CA THR A 273 -12.68 -5.47 -13.67
C THR A 273 -14.12 -5.51 -13.14
N ILE A 274 -14.98 -6.30 -13.78
CA ILE A 274 -16.21 -6.79 -13.18
C ILE A 274 -15.93 -8.20 -12.65
N GLY A 275 -15.94 -8.34 -11.32
CA GLY A 275 -15.60 -9.59 -10.64
C GLY A 275 -16.80 -10.49 -10.36
N ALA A 276 -18.01 -9.92 -10.28
CA ALA A 276 -19.24 -10.67 -10.10
C ALA A 276 -20.43 -10.01 -10.81
N ILE A 277 -21.36 -10.84 -11.32
CA ILE A 277 -22.63 -10.45 -11.92
C ILE A 277 -23.72 -11.31 -11.28
N ASN A 278 -24.75 -10.64 -10.72
CA ASN A 278 -25.84 -11.30 -10.03
C ASN A 278 -27.18 -10.80 -10.58
N GLY A 279 -28.03 -11.72 -11.04
CA GLY A 279 -29.38 -11.38 -11.54
C GLY A 279 -30.12 -12.62 -12.04
N GLY A 280 -31.45 -12.61 -11.84
CA GLY A 280 -32.32 -13.71 -12.20
C GLY A 280 -32.26 -14.89 -11.21
N VAL A 281 -33.32 -15.67 -11.17
CA VAL A 281 -33.47 -16.83 -10.29
C VAL A 281 -33.92 -18.10 -11.04
N ARG A 282 -34.39 -17.94 -12.28
CA ARG A 282 -34.92 -19.05 -13.07
C ARG A 282 -34.82 -18.77 -14.59
N GLY A 283 -34.42 -19.78 -15.36
CA GLY A 283 -34.11 -19.64 -16.78
C GLY A 283 -35.23 -19.19 -17.71
N ASN A 284 -36.51 -19.30 -17.29
CA ASN A 284 -37.66 -18.83 -18.08
C ASN A 284 -38.25 -17.50 -17.56
N ILE A 285 -37.53 -16.77 -16.73
CA ILE A 285 -37.93 -15.45 -16.22
C ILE A 285 -36.77 -14.46 -16.51
N ILE A 286 -37.06 -13.43 -17.31
CA ILE A 286 -36.19 -12.27 -17.44
C ILE A 286 -36.37 -11.44 -16.16
N PRO A 287 -35.30 -11.16 -15.39
CA PRO A 287 -35.42 -10.42 -14.13
C PRO A 287 -35.70 -8.93 -14.38
N ASP A 288 -35.95 -8.18 -13.30
CA ASP A 288 -36.08 -6.73 -13.34
C ASP A 288 -34.76 -5.98 -13.19
N SER A 289 -33.75 -6.65 -12.66
CA SER A 289 -32.43 -6.04 -12.41
C SER A 289 -31.27 -7.03 -12.42
N VAL A 290 -30.08 -6.50 -12.66
CA VAL A 290 -28.79 -7.19 -12.54
C VAL A 290 -27.84 -6.27 -11.79
N VAL A 291 -27.09 -6.81 -10.81
CA VAL A 291 -26.05 -6.10 -10.07
C VAL A 291 -24.70 -6.64 -10.48
N MET A 292 -23.80 -5.74 -10.84
CA MET A 292 -22.39 -6.05 -11.13
C MET A 292 -21.49 -5.35 -10.12
N VAL A 293 -20.48 -6.05 -9.61
CA VAL A 293 -19.47 -5.48 -8.71
C VAL A 293 -18.07 -5.71 -9.25
N GLY A 294 -17.20 -4.76 -9.02
CA GLY A 294 -15.85 -4.80 -9.57
C GLY A 294 -14.86 -3.85 -8.89
N THR A 295 -13.72 -3.66 -9.53
CA THR A 295 -12.66 -2.79 -9.04
C THR A 295 -12.02 -1.97 -10.17
N ILE A 296 -11.49 -0.80 -9.80
CA ILE A 296 -10.76 0.09 -10.70
C ILE A 296 -9.36 0.32 -10.09
N ARG A 297 -8.32 0.25 -10.94
CA ARG A 297 -6.92 0.53 -10.58
C ARG A 297 -6.33 1.52 -11.58
N THR A 298 -5.66 2.56 -11.10
CA THR A 298 -4.93 3.55 -11.93
C THR A 298 -3.66 4.00 -11.24
N PHE A 299 -2.75 4.62 -11.99
CA PHE A 299 -1.49 5.16 -11.46
C PHE A 299 -1.38 6.69 -11.61
N ASP A 300 -2.49 7.34 -11.95
CA ASP A 300 -2.57 8.80 -12.11
C ASP A 300 -3.96 9.29 -11.71
N GLU A 301 -4.03 10.34 -10.91
CA GLU A 301 -5.30 10.85 -10.36
C GLU A 301 -6.19 11.51 -11.43
N ALA A 302 -5.61 12.13 -12.46
CA ALA A 302 -6.39 12.71 -13.55
C ALA A 302 -6.99 11.59 -14.42
N THR A 303 -6.20 10.55 -14.71
CA THR A 303 -6.66 9.34 -15.37
C THR A 303 -7.77 8.66 -14.56
N ARG A 304 -7.62 8.54 -13.23
CA ARG A 304 -8.63 7.99 -12.31
C ARG A 304 -9.96 8.70 -12.46
N ALA A 305 -9.95 10.03 -12.39
CA ALA A 305 -11.16 10.84 -12.54
C ALA A 305 -11.81 10.67 -13.93
N ALA A 306 -11.01 10.63 -14.99
CA ALA A 306 -11.48 10.41 -16.36
C ALA A 306 -12.09 9.01 -16.54
N ILE A 307 -11.49 7.98 -15.96
CA ILE A 307 -12.01 6.59 -15.99
C ILE A 307 -13.38 6.51 -15.32
N HIS A 308 -13.55 7.13 -14.13
CA HIS A 308 -14.85 7.16 -13.44
C HIS A 308 -15.96 7.76 -14.32
N GLN A 309 -15.67 8.86 -14.99
CA GLN A 309 -16.63 9.50 -15.92
C GLN A 309 -16.94 8.61 -17.13
N ARG A 310 -15.92 7.98 -17.72
CA ARG A 310 -16.08 7.10 -18.89
C ARG A 310 -16.89 5.85 -18.54
N ILE A 311 -16.66 5.22 -17.38
CA ILE A 311 -17.44 4.08 -16.90
C ILE A 311 -18.91 4.45 -16.77
N ARG A 312 -19.22 5.58 -16.08
CA ARG A 312 -20.62 6.05 -15.93
C ARG A 312 -21.27 6.24 -17.28
N ARG A 313 -20.68 7.06 -18.14
CA ARG A 313 -21.20 7.35 -19.47
C ARG A 313 -21.43 6.09 -20.31
N THR A 314 -20.46 5.14 -20.29
CA THR A 314 -20.55 3.92 -21.09
C THR A 314 -21.71 3.05 -20.61
N ALA A 315 -21.82 2.81 -19.29
CA ALA A 315 -22.88 1.98 -18.72
C ALA A 315 -24.27 2.60 -18.95
N GLU A 316 -24.42 3.90 -18.68
CA GLU A 316 -25.68 4.63 -18.83
C GLU A 316 -26.15 4.64 -20.29
N LYS A 317 -25.24 4.91 -21.26
CA LYS A 317 -25.62 4.99 -22.67
C LYS A 317 -25.93 3.64 -23.29
N ILE A 318 -25.26 2.58 -22.88
CA ILE A 318 -25.58 1.21 -23.31
C ILE A 318 -26.98 0.80 -22.77
N ALA A 319 -27.23 1.09 -21.50
CA ALA A 319 -28.53 0.78 -20.90
C ALA A 319 -29.66 1.58 -21.57
N GLU A 320 -29.51 2.89 -21.77
CA GLU A 320 -30.45 3.76 -22.45
C GLU A 320 -30.79 3.28 -23.86
N ALA A 321 -29.78 2.88 -24.64
CA ALA A 321 -29.98 2.36 -26.00
C ALA A 321 -30.88 1.13 -26.07
N SER A 322 -31.00 0.37 -24.97
CA SER A 322 -31.86 -0.82 -24.86
C SER A 322 -33.15 -0.58 -24.08
N GLY A 323 -33.48 0.68 -23.72
CA GLY A 323 -34.64 1.02 -22.90
C GLY A 323 -34.50 0.62 -21.42
N ALA A 324 -33.28 0.29 -20.97
CA ALA A 324 -32.93 0.05 -19.57
C ALA A 324 -32.34 1.29 -18.92
N THR A 325 -32.08 1.23 -17.62
CA THR A 325 -31.30 2.23 -16.90
C THR A 325 -30.11 1.58 -16.21
N ALA A 326 -28.99 2.30 -16.09
CA ALA A 326 -27.85 1.88 -15.29
C ALA A 326 -27.56 2.92 -14.20
N VAL A 327 -27.36 2.46 -12.97
CA VAL A 327 -26.90 3.27 -11.85
C VAL A 327 -25.48 2.83 -11.52
N VAL A 328 -24.52 3.75 -11.59
CA VAL A 328 -23.10 3.47 -11.33
C VAL A 328 -22.67 4.13 -10.03
N LYS A 329 -22.30 3.30 -9.06
CA LYS A 329 -21.70 3.72 -7.79
C LYS A 329 -20.21 3.39 -7.83
N ILE A 330 -19.37 4.38 -7.51
CA ILE A 330 -17.92 4.20 -7.35
C ILE A 330 -17.58 4.71 -5.97
N ASP A 331 -17.17 3.78 -5.09
CA ASP A 331 -16.65 4.10 -3.77
C ASP A 331 -15.15 4.34 -3.92
N ILE A 332 -14.76 5.60 -3.74
CA ILE A 332 -13.36 6.04 -3.86
C ILE A 332 -12.59 5.50 -2.65
N GLY A 333 -11.62 4.65 -2.92
CA GLY A 333 -10.71 4.09 -1.93
C GLY A 333 -9.32 4.75 -1.99
N TYR A 334 -8.26 3.97 -1.80
CA TYR A 334 -6.91 4.48 -1.64
C TYR A 334 -6.42 5.25 -2.87
N PRO A 335 -5.77 6.42 -2.67
CA PRO A 335 -5.09 7.14 -3.74
C PRO A 335 -3.92 6.34 -4.32
N VAL A 336 -3.32 6.85 -5.39
CA VAL A 336 -2.05 6.34 -5.92
C VAL A 336 -0.95 6.53 -4.87
N THR A 337 -0.24 5.45 -4.51
CA THR A 337 1.00 5.54 -3.72
C THR A 337 2.06 6.17 -4.62
N ASN A 338 2.43 7.41 -4.29
CA ASN A 338 3.25 8.25 -5.17
C ASN A 338 4.45 8.82 -4.41
N ASN A 339 5.61 8.21 -4.62
CA ASN A 339 6.83 8.62 -3.98
C ASN A 339 7.30 9.99 -4.48
N ASP A 340 7.66 10.89 -3.55
CA ASP A 340 8.29 12.15 -3.91
C ASP A 340 9.62 11.89 -4.63
N ILE A 341 9.77 12.48 -5.82
CA ILE A 341 10.91 12.20 -6.72
C ILE A 341 12.22 12.67 -6.09
N ALA A 342 12.23 13.88 -5.51
CA ALA A 342 13.44 14.47 -4.94
C ALA A 342 13.86 13.72 -3.66
N LEU A 343 12.89 13.43 -2.78
CA LEU A 343 13.10 12.67 -1.56
C LEU A 343 13.66 11.27 -1.89
N THR A 344 13.00 10.54 -2.81
CA THR A 344 13.43 9.20 -3.20
C THR A 344 14.86 9.19 -3.74
N LYS A 345 15.17 10.04 -4.70
CA LYS A 345 16.52 10.13 -5.26
C LYS A 345 17.58 10.47 -4.19
N ARG A 346 17.23 11.30 -3.21
CA ARG A 346 18.13 11.67 -2.10
C ARG A 346 18.45 10.49 -1.20
N TYR A 347 17.48 9.58 -0.96
CA TYR A 347 17.64 8.51 0.03
C TYR A 347 18.01 7.15 -0.57
N VAL A 348 17.92 6.93 -1.89
CA VAL A 348 18.43 5.70 -2.55
C VAL A 348 19.87 5.36 -2.17
N PRO A 349 20.84 6.30 -2.11
CA PRO A 349 22.19 5.99 -1.64
C PRO A 349 22.25 5.46 -0.20
N THR A 350 21.26 5.80 0.65
CA THR A 350 21.16 5.24 2.01
C THR A 350 20.70 3.77 1.94
N LEU A 351 19.74 3.45 1.08
CA LEU A 351 19.33 2.06 0.85
C LEU A 351 20.50 1.22 0.34
N GLU A 352 21.26 1.75 -0.64
CA GLU A 352 22.47 1.10 -1.17
C GLU A 352 23.55 0.87 -0.11
N ARG A 353 23.73 1.81 0.81
CA ARG A 353 24.66 1.66 1.93
C ARG A 353 24.24 0.55 2.89
N VAL A 354 22.95 0.41 3.16
CA VAL A 354 22.41 -0.54 4.14
C VAL A 354 22.39 -1.95 3.56
N ALA A 355 21.83 -2.13 2.37
CA ALA A 355 21.60 -3.47 1.80
C ALA A 355 22.76 -3.97 0.90
N GLY A 356 23.65 -3.06 0.46
CA GLY A 356 24.58 -3.29 -0.64
C GLY A 356 23.94 -2.89 -1.99
N ARG A 357 24.72 -2.23 -2.83
CA ARG A 357 24.24 -1.68 -4.11
C ARG A 357 23.62 -2.74 -5.01
N GLU A 358 24.14 -3.95 -4.98
CA GLU A 358 23.69 -5.10 -5.76
C GLU A 358 22.30 -5.61 -5.34
N LYS A 359 21.84 -5.27 -4.15
CA LYS A 359 20.54 -5.64 -3.59
C LYS A 359 19.50 -4.51 -3.68
N VAL A 360 19.86 -3.37 -4.27
CA VAL A 360 18.97 -2.23 -4.39
C VAL A 360 18.62 -1.98 -5.85
N SER A 361 17.33 -1.99 -6.17
CA SER A 361 16.87 -1.82 -7.55
C SER A 361 15.56 -1.05 -7.64
N GLU A 362 15.31 -0.45 -8.81
CA GLU A 362 14.01 0.16 -9.10
C GLU A 362 12.99 -0.95 -9.41
N GLN A 363 11.82 -0.89 -8.78
CA GLN A 363 10.73 -1.84 -8.98
C GLN A 363 9.77 -1.40 -10.08
N PRO A 364 9.08 -2.32 -10.77
CA PRO A 364 7.97 -1.98 -11.66
C PRO A 364 6.79 -1.41 -10.87
N LEU A 365 5.79 -0.91 -11.58
CA LEU A 365 4.50 -0.53 -10.99
C LEU A 365 3.81 -1.75 -10.36
N ILE A 366 3.26 -1.58 -9.17
CA ILE A 366 2.56 -2.62 -8.42
C ILE A 366 1.05 -2.33 -8.46
N LEU A 367 0.25 -3.31 -8.88
CA LEU A 367 -1.21 -3.16 -8.97
C LEU A 367 -1.94 -3.31 -7.61
N ALA A 368 -1.24 -3.65 -6.54
CA ALA A 368 -1.76 -3.51 -5.18
C ALA A 368 -1.97 -2.03 -4.84
N SER A 369 -2.66 -1.76 -3.75
CA SER A 369 -2.90 -0.42 -3.22
C SER A 369 -2.45 -0.35 -1.76
N GLU A 370 -2.15 0.85 -1.28
CA GLU A 370 -1.58 1.11 0.04
C GLU A 370 -2.08 2.46 0.56
N ASP A 371 -2.62 2.49 1.77
CA ASP A 371 -3.21 3.71 2.33
C ASP A 371 -2.17 4.72 2.84
N PHE A 372 -0.87 4.34 2.92
CA PHE A 372 0.26 5.27 3.07
C PHE A 372 0.19 6.42 2.05
N SER A 373 -0.43 6.17 0.91
CA SER A 373 -0.73 7.17 -0.12
C SER A 373 -1.45 8.41 0.42
N TYR A 374 -2.27 8.31 1.46
CA TYR A 374 -2.91 9.46 2.08
C TYR A 374 -1.89 10.38 2.78
N PHE A 375 -0.88 9.82 3.45
CA PHE A 375 0.21 10.61 4.02
C PHE A 375 1.00 11.31 2.92
N GLN A 376 1.30 10.62 1.80
CA GLN A 376 2.02 11.19 0.66
C GLN A 376 1.25 12.32 -0.04
N LYS A 377 -0.08 12.39 0.09
CA LYS A 377 -0.87 13.54 -0.37
C LYS A 377 -0.71 14.78 0.51
N LYS A 378 -0.12 14.65 1.70
CA LYS A 378 0.04 15.74 2.67
C LYS A 378 1.48 16.21 2.82
N VAL A 379 2.43 15.30 2.77
CA VAL A 379 3.87 15.57 2.96
C VAL A 379 4.69 14.73 1.97
N PRO A 380 5.89 15.17 1.60
CA PRO A 380 6.81 14.35 0.82
C PRO A 380 7.02 13.00 1.49
N GLY A 381 6.75 11.92 0.76
CA GLY A 381 6.85 10.56 1.29
C GLY A 381 7.62 9.62 0.38
N MET A 382 8.30 8.65 0.98
CA MET A 382 8.94 7.54 0.28
C MET A 382 8.47 6.21 0.87
N PHE A 383 7.91 5.37 0.00
CA PHE A 383 7.53 3.99 0.31
C PHE A 383 8.39 3.03 -0.52
N PHE A 384 8.98 2.03 0.11
CA PHE A 384 9.87 1.08 -0.53
C PHE A 384 9.60 -0.34 -0.02
N SER A 385 10.11 -1.36 -0.71
CA SER A 385 9.84 -2.75 -0.35
C SER A 385 11.11 -3.46 0.13
N LEU A 386 10.92 -4.42 1.04
CA LEU A 386 11.96 -5.30 1.59
C LEU A 386 11.66 -6.75 1.21
N GLY A 387 12.58 -7.41 0.52
CA GLY A 387 12.51 -8.82 0.18
C GLY A 387 12.81 -9.71 1.39
N VAL A 388 11.90 -10.65 1.65
CA VAL A 388 11.94 -11.51 2.85
C VAL A 388 11.94 -13.01 2.55
N THR A 389 12.21 -13.41 1.30
CA THR A 389 12.24 -14.83 0.92
C THR A 389 13.62 -15.43 1.22
N SER A 390 13.62 -16.60 1.85
CA SER A 390 14.84 -17.36 2.15
C SER A 390 15.64 -17.67 0.88
N PRO A 391 16.99 -17.61 0.90
CA PRO A 391 17.82 -17.82 -0.30
C PRO A 391 17.73 -19.20 -0.94
N ASP A 392 17.20 -20.20 -0.23
CA ASP A 392 16.96 -21.55 -0.73
C ASP A 392 15.63 -21.70 -1.48
N GLN A 393 14.83 -20.63 -1.58
CA GLN A 393 13.54 -20.58 -2.24
C GLN A 393 13.54 -19.58 -3.41
N ASP A 394 12.78 -19.88 -4.46
CA ASP A 394 12.54 -18.93 -5.54
C ASP A 394 11.40 -17.96 -5.16
N PHE A 395 11.74 -16.71 -4.88
CA PHE A 395 10.79 -15.68 -4.49
C PHE A 395 9.65 -15.44 -5.49
N ARG A 396 9.80 -15.89 -6.75
CA ARG A 396 8.76 -15.78 -7.79
C ARG A 396 7.67 -16.83 -7.67
N THR A 397 7.90 -17.89 -6.91
CA THR A 397 7.01 -19.04 -6.79
C THR A 397 6.52 -19.30 -5.36
N VAL A 398 7.13 -18.66 -4.35
CA VAL A 398 6.65 -18.77 -2.97
C VAL A 398 5.29 -18.11 -2.78
N PRO A 399 4.48 -18.56 -1.79
CA PRO A 399 3.26 -17.87 -1.42
C PRO A 399 3.51 -16.40 -1.08
N GLY A 400 2.76 -15.50 -1.75
CA GLY A 400 2.86 -14.06 -1.50
C GLY A 400 2.04 -13.59 -0.31
N ASN A 401 2.07 -12.28 -0.07
CA ASN A 401 1.22 -11.61 0.91
C ASN A 401 -0.25 -12.03 0.72
N HIS A 402 -1.02 -12.08 1.82
CA HIS A 402 -2.40 -12.57 1.93
C HIS A 402 -2.56 -14.10 1.78
N SER A 403 -1.48 -14.85 1.54
CA SER A 403 -1.54 -16.30 1.52
C SER A 403 -1.51 -16.87 2.95
N PRO A 404 -2.27 -17.96 3.25
CA PRO A 404 -2.15 -18.67 4.53
C PRO A 404 -0.78 -19.33 4.77
N LEU A 405 0.06 -19.37 3.73
CA LEU A 405 1.42 -19.91 3.74
C LEU A 405 2.50 -18.83 3.61
N PHE A 406 2.15 -17.54 3.70
CA PHE A 406 3.12 -16.46 3.63
C PHE A 406 4.14 -16.56 4.76
N LEU A 407 5.42 -16.48 4.42
CA LEU A 407 6.54 -16.59 5.36
C LEU A 407 7.50 -15.41 5.21
N VAL A 408 8.03 -14.96 6.34
CA VAL A 408 9.11 -13.97 6.42
C VAL A 408 10.35 -14.66 6.99
N ASP A 409 11.45 -14.61 6.26
CA ASP A 409 12.75 -14.97 6.79
C ASP A 409 13.25 -13.83 7.70
N GLU A 410 13.35 -14.11 9.00
CA GLU A 410 13.67 -13.11 10.04
C GLU A 410 15.07 -12.53 9.92
N ARG A 411 15.95 -13.11 9.10
CA ARG A 411 17.26 -12.53 8.79
C ARG A 411 17.19 -11.26 7.96
N ALA A 412 16.01 -10.91 7.44
CA ALA A 412 15.78 -9.65 6.74
C ALA A 412 15.52 -8.46 7.67
N LEU A 413 15.24 -8.68 8.96
CA LEU A 413 14.77 -7.70 9.94
C LEU A 413 15.91 -6.85 10.51
#